data_aa231cc8ca6d07512f6db5136f248be2
#
_entry.id   aa231cc8ca6d07512f6db5136f248be2
#
_cell.length_a   1.000
_cell.length_b   1.000
_cell.length_c   1.000
_cell.angle_alpha   90.00
_cell.angle_beta   90.00
_cell.angle_gamma   90.00
#
_symmetry.space_group_name_H-M   'P 1'
#
loop_
_entity.id
_entity.type
_entity.pdbx_description
1 polymer ?
#
loop_
_entity_poly.entity_id
_entity_poly.type
_entity_poly.pdbx_seq_one_letter_code
_entity_poly.pdbx_strand_id
1 'polypeptide(L)'
;AMVNAPEFHLNAPFSLAEGDGAASGKEKQDLLNQMWRNACINDTYEPGSTFKIITAAAGLEAGVVTPESTFSCPGFIIVDDRRIRCHKIAGHGSQTFVQCMENSCNPALITVGLRLGVDNYYHYFEQFGLKQRTGIDLPGEAGTIMHKKEDMGNVELATVAFGQSFQITAIQLLTTASSIINGGNRITPHFGIEALNRDGEVEEIFSYPVQEGIVLEETSATMRYILEMVVSEGSGRNGQVQGFR
;
A
#
# COMPACT_ATOMS: atom_id res chain seq x y z
N ALA A 1 4.93 8.14 -8.90
CA ALA A 1 5.54 9.43 -8.57
C ALA A 1 5.49 9.66 -7.07
N MET A 2 6.47 10.38 -6.53
CA MET A 2 6.53 10.77 -5.12
C MET A 2 6.69 12.29 -5.07
N VAL A 3 5.88 12.95 -4.24
CA VAL A 3 5.96 14.40 -3.98
C VAL A 3 5.89 14.61 -2.48
N ASN A 4 6.77 15.44 -1.95
CA ASN A 4 6.82 15.78 -0.53
C ASN A 4 6.94 17.30 -0.37
N ALA A 5 6.34 17.85 0.66
CA ALA A 5 6.42 19.26 1.03
C ALA A 5 6.55 19.37 2.58
N PRO A 6 7.36 20.29 3.10
CA PRO A 6 8.24 21.21 2.38
C PRO A 6 9.35 20.49 1.61
N GLU A 7 9.89 21.14 0.60
CA GLU A 7 11.05 20.68 -0.17
C GLU A 7 12.34 21.36 0.28
N PHE A 8 13.48 20.83 -0.13
CA PHE A 8 14.77 21.46 0.09
C PHE A 8 15.66 21.35 -1.16
N HIS A 9 16.61 22.27 -1.29
CA HIS A 9 17.55 22.27 -2.39
C HIS A 9 18.71 21.32 -2.10
N LEU A 10 18.94 20.30 -2.95
CA LEU A 10 19.95 19.27 -2.73
C LEU A 10 21.37 19.80 -2.59
N ASN A 11 21.72 20.89 -3.33
CA ASN A 11 23.03 21.53 -3.25
C ASN A 11 23.15 22.52 -2.06
N ALA A 12 22.06 22.78 -1.35
CA ALA A 12 22.03 23.66 -0.16
C ALA A 12 21.12 23.09 0.92
N PRO A 13 21.36 21.84 1.39
CA PRO A 13 20.43 21.10 2.23
C PRO A 13 20.21 21.70 3.63
N PHE A 14 21.06 22.63 4.06
CA PHE A 14 20.97 23.31 5.35
C PHE A 14 20.39 24.73 5.26
N SER A 15 19.91 25.12 4.07
CA SER A 15 19.26 26.42 3.87
C SER A 15 17.77 26.27 4.13
N LEU A 16 17.28 27.04 5.12
CA LEU A 16 15.85 27.13 5.41
C LEU A 16 15.15 28.05 4.40
N ALA A 17 13.81 27.91 4.29
CA ALA A 17 12.98 28.77 3.46
C ALA A 17 13.08 30.25 3.89
N GLU A 18 12.73 31.17 2.99
CA GLU A 18 12.68 32.59 3.30
C GLU A 18 11.67 32.85 4.44
N GLY A 19 12.14 33.55 5.47
CA GLY A 19 11.37 33.79 6.71
C GLY A 19 11.90 33.04 7.93
N ASP A 20 12.49 31.88 7.77
CA ASP A 20 13.01 31.05 8.85
C ASP A 20 14.52 31.27 9.09
N GLY A 21 15.17 32.13 8.31
CA GLY A 21 16.61 32.37 8.32
C GLY A 21 17.15 33.00 9.63
N ALA A 22 16.25 33.54 10.46
CA ALA A 22 16.63 34.09 11.78
C ALA A 22 16.66 33.03 12.90
N ALA A 23 16.15 31.81 12.63
CA ALA A 23 16.12 30.73 13.61
C ALA A 23 17.53 30.26 13.99
N SER A 24 17.75 29.94 15.24
CA SER A 24 19.05 29.51 15.79
C SER A 24 18.91 28.35 16.76
N GLY A 25 20.02 27.66 17.00
CA GLY A 25 20.06 26.58 17.99
C GLY A 25 19.07 25.47 17.72
N LYS A 26 18.27 25.10 18.72
CA LYS A 26 17.29 24.02 18.65
C LYS A 26 16.19 24.28 17.63
N GLU A 27 15.70 25.51 17.55
CA GLU A 27 14.65 25.91 16.61
C GLU A 27 15.08 25.66 15.15
N LYS A 28 16.31 26.07 14.79
CA LYS A 28 16.86 25.79 13.46
C LYS A 28 16.95 24.30 13.17
N GLN A 29 17.39 23.52 14.17
CA GLN A 29 17.49 22.06 14.00
C GLN A 29 16.11 21.41 13.80
N ASP A 30 15.10 21.87 14.54
CA ASP A 30 13.73 21.35 14.41
C ASP A 30 13.15 21.67 13.01
N LEU A 31 13.37 22.90 12.49
CA LEU A 31 12.96 23.30 11.14
C LEU A 31 13.67 22.48 10.05
N LEU A 32 14.99 22.25 10.18
CA LEU A 32 15.76 21.41 9.28
C LEU A 32 15.24 19.97 9.28
N ASN A 33 14.99 19.39 10.45
CA ASN A 33 14.44 18.04 10.56
C ASN A 33 13.05 17.94 9.92
N GLN A 34 12.22 18.96 10.07
CA GLN A 34 10.91 19.02 9.43
C GLN A 34 11.04 19.13 7.91
N MET A 35 11.95 19.95 7.41
CA MET A 35 12.21 20.14 5.97
C MET A 35 12.75 18.85 5.31
N TRP A 36 13.64 18.13 6.00
CA TRP A 36 14.21 16.88 5.48
C TRP A 36 13.27 15.67 5.59
N ARG A 37 12.19 15.78 6.41
CA ARG A 37 11.26 14.67 6.60
C ARG A 37 10.48 14.43 5.31
N ASN A 38 10.54 13.20 4.82
CA ASN A 38 9.74 12.74 3.69
C ASN A 38 8.61 11.83 4.20
N ALA A 39 7.39 12.36 4.29
CA ALA A 39 6.24 11.63 4.81
C ALA A 39 5.93 10.34 4.04
N CYS A 40 6.29 10.24 2.76
CA CYS A 40 6.05 9.05 1.95
C CYS A 40 6.86 7.83 2.40
N ILE A 41 8.02 8.06 3.07
CA ILE A 41 8.95 7.00 3.48
C ILE A 41 9.23 6.98 4.99
N ASN A 42 9.16 8.14 5.66
CA ASN A 42 9.47 8.24 7.09
C ASN A 42 8.26 7.97 8.00
N ASP A 43 7.03 8.11 7.47
CA ASP A 43 5.80 7.98 8.23
C ASP A 43 5.08 6.68 7.91
N THR A 44 4.55 6.05 8.96
CA THR A 44 3.66 4.91 8.84
C THR A 44 2.23 5.32 9.16
N TYR A 45 1.28 4.69 8.51
CA TYR A 45 -0.15 4.95 8.70
C TYR A 45 -0.96 3.67 8.46
N GLU A 46 -2.17 3.63 8.95
CA GLU A 46 -3.14 2.60 8.60
C GLU A 46 -3.65 2.84 7.18
N PRO A 47 -3.36 1.95 6.20
CA PRO A 47 -3.67 2.22 4.79
C PRO A 47 -5.17 2.23 4.48
N GLY A 48 -5.99 1.69 5.37
CA GLY A 48 -7.43 1.61 5.19
C GLY A 48 -7.82 0.86 3.92
N SER A 49 -8.90 1.28 3.26
CA SER A 49 -9.49 0.56 2.12
C SER A 49 -8.60 0.41 0.90
N THR A 50 -7.52 1.17 0.77
CA THR A 50 -6.53 0.95 -0.31
C THR A 50 -5.79 -0.37 -0.15
N PHE A 51 -5.68 -0.86 1.10
CA PHE A 51 -5.08 -2.16 1.39
C PHE A 51 -5.92 -3.36 0.90
N LYS A 52 -7.19 -3.17 0.61
CA LYS A 52 -8.05 -4.23 0.05
C LYS A 52 -7.53 -4.79 -1.27
N ILE A 53 -6.75 -4.01 -2.01
CA ILE A 53 -6.01 -4.47 -3.22
C ILE A 53 -5.13 -5.67 -2.87
N ILE A 54 -4.41 -5.58 -1.75
CA ILE A 54 -3.47 -6.61 -1.30
C ILE A 54 -4.24 -7.85 -0.82
N THR A 55 -5.28 -7.67 -0.01
CA THR A 55 -6.12 -8.77 0.46
C THR A 55 -6.84 -9.49 -0.70
N ALA A 56 -7.32 -8.72 -1.70
CA ALA A 56 -7.95 -9.26 -2.90
C ALA A 56 -6.96 -10.09 -3.72
N ALA A 57 -5.76 -9.56 -3.97
CA ALA A 57 -4.72 -10.27 -4.70
C ALA A 57 -4.31 -11.57 -3.99
N ALA A 58 -4.10 -11.53 -2.67
CA ALA A 58 -3.81 -12.72 -1.89
C ALA A 58 -4.93 -13.76 -1.95
N GLY A 59 -6.18 -13.32 -1.90
CA GLY A 59 -7.35 -14.20 -1.99
C GLY A 59 -7.50 -14.88 -3.35
N LEU A 60 -7.24 -14.16 -4.44
CA LEU A 60 -7.23 -14.70 -5.81
C LEU A 60 -6.07 -15.67 -6.00
N GLU A 61 -4.86 -15.27 -5.61
CA GLU A 61 -3.64 -16.09 -5.73
C GLU A 61 -3.76 -17.42 -4.96
N ALA A 62 -4.35 -17.38 -3.76
CA ALA A 62 -4.62 -18.57 -2.95
C ALA A 62 -5.83 -19.39 -3.44
N GLY A 63 -6.59 -18.93 -4.43
CA GLY A 63 -7.79 -19.59 -4.93
C GLY A 63 -8.95 -19.65 -3.93
N VAL A 64 -8.95 -18.80 -2.86
CA VAL A 64 -10.06 -18.76 -1.88
C VAL A 64 -11.21 -17.88 -2.34
N VAL A 65 -11.03 -17.14 -3.42
CA VAL A 65 -12.03 -16.29 -4.09
C VAL A 65 -11.76 -16.23 -5.59
N THR A 66 -12.84 -16.11 -6.38
CA THR A 66 -12.81 -15.81 -7.82
C THR A 66 -13.60 -14.53 -8.08
N PRO A 67 -13.49 -13.88 -9.25
CA PRO A 67 -14.30 -12.70 -9.60
C PRO A 67 -15.81 -12.92 -9.46
N GLU A 68 -16.29 -14.14 -9.69
CA GLU A 68 -17.71 -14.56 -9.65
C GLU A 68 -18.15 -14.96 -8.25
N SER A 69 -17.23 -15.15 -7.30
CA SER A 69 -17.56 -15.48 -5.92
C SER A 69 -18.56 -14.47 -5.34
N THR A 70 -19.61 -14.98 -4.68
CA THR A 70 -20.70 -14.14 -4.16
C THR A 70 -20.57 -13.90 -2.66
N PHE A 71 -20.93 -12.70 -2.24
CA PHE A 71 -20.91 -12.25 -0.84
C PHE A 71 -22.21 -11.53 -0.51
N SER A 72 -22.64 -11.64 0.74
CA SER A 72 -23.78 -10.87 1.28
C SER A 72 -23.27 -9.85 2.29
N CYS A 73 -23.72 -8.61 2.15
CA CYS A 73 -23.39 -7.53 3.07
C CYS A 73 -24.66 -6.92 3.68
N PRO A 74 -25.02 -7.29 4.91
CA PRO A 74 -26.13 -6.66 5.64
C PRO A 74 -25.73 -5.34 6.33
N GLY A 75 -24.57 -4.76 6.02
CA GLY A 75 -24.03 -3.56 6.64
C GLY A 75 -23.03 -3.85 7.78
N PHE A 76 -22.80 -5.09 8.12
CA PHE A 76 -21.83 -5.52 9.13
C PHE A 76 -21.48 -7.00 8.98
N ILE A 77 -20.46 -7.43 9.71
CA ILE A 77 -20.11 -8.85 9.93
C ILE A 77 -19.81 -9.03 11.41
N ILE A 78 -20.09 -10.21 11.93
CA ILE A 78 -19.71 -10.61 13.30
C ILE A 78 -18.50 -11.54 13.18
N VAL A 79 -17.43 -11.18 13.86
CA VAL A 79 -16.21 -11.99 13.97
C VAL A 79 -15.97 -12.23 15.45
N ASP A 80 -16.05 -13.48 15.87
CA ASP A 80 -16.08 -13.89 17.27
C ASP A 80 -17.19 -13.10 18.02
N ASP A 81 -16.86 -12.24 18.98
CA ASP A 81 -17.78 -11.40 19.73
C ASP A 81 -17.88 -9.95 19.21
N ARG A 82 -17.17 -9.62 18.12
CA ARG A 82 -17.07 -8.27 17.59
C ARG A 82 -17.95 -8.03 16.37
N ARG A 83 -18.74 -6.96 16.43
CA ARG A 83 -19.51 -6.48 15.28
C ARG A 83 -18.69 -5.43 14.52
N ILE A 84 -18.20 -5.78 13.33
CA ILE A 84 -17.45 -4.88 12.45
C ILE A 84 -18.39 -4.34 11.38
N ARG A 85 -18.48 -3.02 11.27
CA ARG A 85 -19.42 -2.35 10.36
C ARG A 85 -18.85 -2.16 8.97
N CYS A 86 -19.71 -2.26 7.96
CA CYS A 86 -19.43 -1.71 6.65
C CYS A 86 -19.61 -0.18 6.66
N HIS A 87 -18.91 0.55 5.78
CA HIS A 87 -19.13 1.98 5.63
C HIS A 87 -20.57 2.30 5.18
N LYS A 88 -21.20 1.41 4.38
CA LYS A 88 -22.63 1.47 4.04
C LYS A 88 -23.43 0.70 5.10
N ILE A 89 -23.98 1.42 6.07
CA ILE A 89 -24.68 0.84 7.23
C ILE A 89 -25.92 0.01 6.81
N ALA A 90 -26.64 0.44 5.75
CA ALA A 90 -27.76 -0.30 5.19
C ALA A 90 -27.37 -1.59 4.46
N GLY A 91 -26.06 -1.81 4.29
CA GLY A 91 -25.52 -2.96 3.55
C GLY A 91 -25.54 -2.76 2.03
N HIS A 92 -24.81 -3.63 1.35
CA HIS A 92 -24.75 -3.68 -0.12
C HIS A 92 -25.63 -4.79 -0.70
N GLY A 93 -26.18 -5.67 0.16
CA GLY A 93 -26.93 -6.85 -0.29
C GLY A 93 -26.01 -7.93 -0.86
N SER A 94 -26.53 -8.69 -1.83
CA SER A 94 -25.77 -9.72 -2.56
C SER A 94 -24.93 -9.07 -3.67
N GLN A 95 -23.65 -9.44 -3.75
CA GLN A 95 -22.66 -8.87 -4.68
C GLN A 95 -21.71 -9.95 -5.17
N THR A 96 -21.20 -9.84 -6.40
CA THR A 96 -20.02 -10.58 -6.84
C THR A 96 -18.76 -10.00 -6.16
N PHE A 97 -17.64 -10.70 -6.24
CA PHE A 97 -16.37 -10.20 -5.69
C PHE A 97 -15.92 -8.89 -6.36
N VAL A 98 -16.10 -8.79 -7.70
CA VAL A 98 -15.84 -7.54 -8.44
C VAL A 98 -16.65 -6.39 -7.82
N GLN A 99 -17.97 -6.58 -7.66
CA GLN A 99 -18.84 -5.57 -7.03
C GLN A 99 -18.47 -5.26 -5.57
N CYS A 100 -17.94 -6.25 -4.83
CA CYS A 100 -17.43 -6.01 -3.48
C CYS A 100 -16.24 -5.06 -3.49
N MET A 101 -15.36 -5.17 -4.47
CA MET A 101 -14.23 -4.26 -4.66
C MET A 101 -14.69 -2.87 -5.13
N GLU A 102 -15.58 -2.79 -6.12
CA GLU A 102 -16.20 -1.54 -6.60
C GLU A 102 -16.81 -0.74 -5.44
N ASN A 103 -17.56 -1.44 -4.58
CA ASN A 103 -18.23 -0.86 -3.42
C ASN A 103 -17.35 -0.75 -2.17
N SER A 104 -16.09 -1.14 -2.25
CA SER A 104 -15.18 -1.16 -1.08
C SER A 104 -15.80 -1.84 0.16
N CYS A 105 -16.43 -3.00 -0.01
CA CYS A 105 -17.22 -3.68 1.00
C CYS A 105 -16.35 -4.31 2.10
N ASN A 106 -16.42 -3.82 3.35
CA ASN A 106 -15.65 -4.39 4.47
C ASN A 106 -16.01 -5.86 4.76
N PRO A 107 -17.31 -6.24 4.94
CA PRO A 107 -17.66 -7.63 5.22
C PRO A 107 -17.12 -8.65 4.21
N ALA A 108 -17.10 -8.30 2.92
CA ALA A 108 -16.58 -9.18 1.89
C ALA A 108 -15.08 -9.41 2.03
N LEU A 109 -14.29 -8.33 2.20
CA LEU A 109 -12.83 -8.46 2.34
C LEU A 109 -12.42 -9.10 3.66
N ILE A 110 -13.16 -8.85 4.74
CA ILE A 110 -13.02 -9.59 6.00
C ILE A 110 -13.23 -11.10 5.77
N THR A 111 -14.28 -11.47 5.04
CA THR A 111 -14.54 -12.88 4.71
C THR A 111 -13.40 -13.50 3.90
N VAL A 112 -12.82 -12.76 2.94
CA VAL A 112 -11.63 -13.23 2.18
C VAL A 112 -10.44 -13.43 3.12
N GLY A 113 -10.15 -12.46 4.00
CA GLY A 113 -9.07 -12.57 4.99
C GLY A 113 -9.25 -13.79 5.92
N LEU A 114 -10.47 -14.00 6.41
CA LEU A 114 -10.78 -15.16 7.27
C LEU A 114 -10.69 -16.51 6.51
N ARG A 115 -11.03 -16.55 5.20
CA ARG A 115 -10.84 -17.74 4.35
C ARG A 115 -9.36 -18.05 4.10
N LEU A 116 -8.53 -17.02 3.96
CA LEU A 116 -7.07 -17.18 3.89
C LEU A 116 -6.51 -17.78 5.19
N GLY A 117 -7.04 -17.34 6.32
CA GLY A 117 -6.51 -17.67 7.65
C GLY A 117 -5.19 -16.96 7.94
N VAL A 118 -4.77 -16.97 9.20
CA VAL A 118 -3.59 -16.24 9.68
C VAL A 118 -2.32 -16.67 8.95
N ASP A 119 -2.11 -17.98 8.77
CA ASP A 119 -0.88 -18.51 8.18
C ASP A 119 -0.67 -18.05 6.74
N ASN A 120 -1.68 -18.21 5.89
CA ASN A 120 -1.61 -17.77 4.50
C ASN A 120 -1.58 -16.24 4.39
N TYR A 121 -2.31 -15.53 5.26
CA TYR A 121 -2.30 -14.07 5.26
C TYR A 121 -0.90 -13.52 5.54
N TYR A 122 -0.20 -14.09 6.55
CA TYR A 122 1.18 -13.74 6.86
C TYR A 122 2.15 -14.10 5.73
N HIS A 123 1.95 -15.28 5.10
CA HIS A 123 2.74 -15.70 3.95
C HIS A 123 2.68 -14.67 2.82
N TYR A 124 1.46 -14.25 2.43
CA TYR A 124 1.30 -13.24 1.37
C TYR A 124 1.79 -11.85 1.81
N PHE A 125 1.59 -11.47 3.06
CA PHE A 125 2.11 -10.23 3.59
C PHE A 125 3.65 -10.16 3.47
N GLU A 126 4.32 -11.28 3.70
CA GLU A 126 5.77 -11.41 3.53
C GLU A 126 6.18 -11.48 2.05
N GLN A 127 5.50 -12.30 1.25
CA GLN A 127 5.75 -12.46 -0.19
C GLN A 127 5.60 -11.12 -0.94
N PHE A 128 4.65 -10.31 -0.55
CA PHE A 128 4.43 -8.97 -1.11
C PHE A 128 5.42 -7.92 -0.57
N GLY A 129 6.37 -8.32 0.27
CA GLY A 129 7.44 -7.48 0.81
C GLY A 129 6.98 -6.46 1.85
N LEU A 130 5.79 -6.64 2.46
CA LEU A 130 5.23 -5.69 3.42
C LEU A 130 5.84 -5.79 4.83
N LYS A 131 6.58 -6.85 5.13
CA LYS A 131 7.32 -7.00 6.40
C LYS A 131 8.70 -6.34 6.38
N GLN A 132 9.16 -5.92 5.21
CA GLN A 132 10.49 -5.35 5.01
C GLN A 132 10.38 -3.93 4.46
N ARG A 133 11.44 -3.17 4.61
CA ARG A 133 11.61 -1.89 3.90
C ARG A 133 11.67 -2.16 2.40
N THR A 134 11.28 -1.18 1.59
CA THR A 134 11.30 -1.31 0.13
C THR A 134 12.73 -1.33 -0.41
N GLY A 135 13.68 -0.78 0.33
CA GLY A 135 15.05 -0.60 -0.12
C GLY A 135 15.23 0.62 -1.03
N ILE A 136 14.29 1.59 -0.96
CA ILE A 136 14.45 2.86 -1.67
C ILE A 136 15.78 3.53 -1.31
N ASP A 137 16.44 4.12 -2.28
CA ASP A 137 17.74 4.79 -2.17
C ASP A 137 17.69 6.16 -1.44
N LEU A 138 16.68 6.34 -0.58
CA LEU A 138 16.54 7.51 0.27
C LEU A 138 16.68 7.13 1.76
N PRO A 139 17.26 8.00 2.59
CA PRO A 139 17.47 7.72 4.01
C PRO A 139 16.17 7.77 4.82
N GLY A 140 16.12 7.00 5.91
CA GLY A 140 15.09 7.13 6.93
C GLY A 140 13.79 6.36 6.64
N GLU A 141 13.78 5.39 5.74
CA GLU A 141 12.60 4.56 5.50
C GLU A 141 12.16 3.86 6.79
N ALA A 142 10.91 4.08 7.20
CA ALA A 142 10.32 3.46 8.36
C ALA A 142 9.96 1.98 8.10
N GLY A 143 9.95 1.19 9.16
CA GLY A 143 9.53 -0.21 9.10
C GLY A 143 8.04 -0.38 9.35
N THR A 144 7.50 -1.51 8.92
CA THR A 144 6.12 -1.92 9.19
C THR A 144 5.88 -2.16 10.68
N ILE A 145 4.74 -1.70 11.18
CA ILE A 145 4.21 -2.02 12.51
C ILE A 145 3.04 -2.98 12.33
N MET A 146 3.20 -4.22 12.77
CA MET A 146 2.24 -5.30 12.58
C MET A 146 2.18 -6.18 13.82
N HIS A 147 1.01 -6.77 14.11
CA HIS A 147 0.87 -7.82 15.12
C HIS A 147 1.86 -8.95 14.83
N LYS A 148 2.34 -9.60 15.85
CA LYS A 148 3.08 -10.85 15.66
C LYS A 148 2.09 -11.95 15.23
N LYS A 149 2.59 -12.93 14.47
CA LYS A 149 1.75 -13.99 13.93
C LYS A 149 1.05 -14.78 15.04
N GLU A 150 1.76 -15.05 16.12
CA GLU A 150 1.25 -15.77 17.31
C GLU A 150 0.17 -15.00 18.08
N ASP A 151 0.12 -13.67 17.94
CA ASP A 151 -0.84 -12.79 18.63
C ASP A 151 -2.05 -12.44 17.73
N MET A 152 -2.08 -12.93 16.48
CA MET A 152 -3.14 -12.61 15.52
C MET A 152 -4.31 -13.59 15.63
N GLY A 153 -5.41 -13.16 16.24
CA GLY A 153 -6.69 -13.85 16.22
C GLY A 153 -7.56 -13.48 15.02
N ASN A 154 -8.79 -14.00 15.01
CA ASN A 154 -9.75 -13.71 13.92
C ASN A 154 -10.11 -12.23 13.84
N VAL A 155 -10.20 -11.53 14.97
CA VAL A 155 -10.57 -10.10 15.01
C VAL A 155 -9.45 -9.25 14.43
N GLU A 156 -8.19 -9.50 14.79
CA GLU A 156 -7.03 -8.81 14.24
C GLU A 156 -6.92 -9.07 12.74
N LEU A 157 -7.04 -10.34 12.32
CA LEU A 157 -7.06 -10.71 10.89
C LEU A 157 -8.17 -10.01 10.13
N ALA A 158 -9.37 -9.92 10.71
CA ALA A 158 -10.51 -9.22 10.11
C ALA A 158 -10.22 -7.72 9.90
N THR A 159 -9.57 -7.05 10.88
CA THR A 159 -9.25 -5.62 10.77
C THR A 159 -8.11 -5.36 9.78
N VAL A 160 -7.09 -6.22 9.79
CA VAL A 160 -5.98 -6.16 8.83
C VAL A 160 -6.47 -6.35 7.40
N ALA A 161 -7.45 -7.23 7.16
CA ALA A 161 -7.98 -7.52 5.83
C ALA A 161 -8.57 -6.30 5.09
N PHE A 162 -8.97 -5.25 5.82
CA PHE A 162 -9.41 -3.98 5.21
C PHE A 162 -8.52 -2.78 5.58
N GLY A 163 -7.29 -3.05 6.05
CA GLY A 163 -6.23 -2.05 6.18
C GLY A 163 -6.21 -1.29 7.50
N GLN A 164 -6.66 -1.90 8.60
CA GLN A 164 -6.60 -1.33 9.94
C GLN A 164 -5.80 -2.22 10.91
N SER A 165 -5.45 -1.67 12.07
CA SER A 165 -4.70 -2.34 13.15
C SER A 165 -3.24 -2.70 12.81
N PHE A 166 -2.68 -2.11 11.78
CA PHE A 166 -1.26 -2.17 11.43
C PHE A 166 -0.86 -0.91 10.66
N GLN A 167 0.44 -0.67 10.52
CA GLN A 167 0.93 0.52 9.82
C GLN A 167 2.04 0.18 8.84
N ILE A 168 1.99 0.79 7.68
CA ILE A 168 2.99 0.73 6.61
C ILE A 168 3.26 2.13 6.06
N THR A 169 4.36 2.30 5.35
CA THR A 169 4.65 3.56 4.65
C THR A 169 3.87 3.66 3.33
N ALA A 170 3.69 4.88 2.84
CA ALA A 170 3.05 5.11 1.55
C ALA A 170 3.82 4.44 0.39
N ILE A 171 5.16 4.45 0.47
CA ILE A 171 6.00 3.81 -0.56
C ILE A 171 5.85 2.27 -0.52
N GLN A 172 5.71 1.64 0.65
CA GLN A 172 5.45 0.19 0.73
C GLN A 172 4.12 -0.16 0.07
N LEU A 173 3.04 0.58 0.36
CA LEU A 173 1.74 0.36 -0.27
C LEU A 173 1.80 0.52 -1.78
N LEU A 174 2.42 1.60 -2.26
CA LEU A 174 2.55 1.89 -3.69
C LEU A 174 3.37 0.81 -4.41
N THR A 175 4.51 0.44 -3.86
CA THR A 175 5.38 -0.61 -4.43
C THR A 175 4.63 -1.94 -4.53
N THR A 176 3.91 -2.33 -3.48
CA THR A 176 3.14 -3.58 -3.46
C THR A 176 1.98 -3.55 -4.46
N ALA A 177 1.17 -2.48 -4.47
CA ALA A 177 0.07 -2.34 -5.42
C ALA A 177 0.58 -2.35 -6.87
N SER A 178 1.69 -1.65 -7.15
CA SER A 178 2.30 -1.64 -8.48
C SER A 178 2.78 -3.04 -8.90
N SER A 179 3.38 -3.80 -7.98
CA SER A 179 3.86 -5.15 -8.30
C SER A 179 2.72 -6.14 -8.55
N ILE A 180 1.55 -5.95 -7.94
CA ILE A 180 0.36 -6.76 -8.22
C ILE A 180 -0.14 -6.55 -9.65
N ILE A 181 -0.11 -5.31 -10.17
CA ILE A 181 -0.71 -4.97 -11.47
C ILE A 181 0.27 -5.00 -12.66
N ASN A 182 1.58 -5.18 -12.42
CA ASN A 182 2.61 -5.18 -13.47
C ASN A 182 3.09 -6.59 -13.86
N GLY A 183 2.29 -7.62 -13.62
CA GLY A 183 2.66 -9.00 -13.91
C GLY A 183 3.39 -9.70 -12.75
N GLY A 184 3.29 -9.18 -11.52
CA GLY A 184 3.91 -9.81 -10.35
C GLY A 184 5.38 -9.46 -10.14
N ASN A 185 5.87 -8.37 -10.74
CA ASN A 185 7.27 -7.94 -10.62
C ASN A 185 7.40 -6.83 -9.58
N ARG A 186 8.04 -7.12 -8.44
CA ARG A 186 8.31 -6.13 -7.40
C ARG A 186 9.63 -5.43 -7.68
N ILE A 187 9.53 -4.20 -8.16
CA ILE A 187 10.67 -3.34 -8.48
C ILE A 187 11.06 -2.56 -7.22
N THR A 188 12.35 -2.55 -6.88
CA THR A 188 12.87 -1.66 -5.83
C THR A 188 12.69 -0.21 -6.26
N PRO A 189 11.91 0.62 -5.52
CA PRO A 189 11.76 2.04 -5.85
C PRO A 189 13.10 2.77 -5.72
N HIS A 190 13.41 3.68 -6.64
CA HIS A 190 14.68 4.39 -6.65
C HIS A 190 14.58 5.72 -7.38
N PHE A 191 15.52 6.61 -7.11
CA PHE A 191 15.73 7.90 -7.78
C PHE A 191 17.04 7.95 -8.54
N GLY A 192 18.12 7.35 -7.98
CA GLY A 192 19.43 7.31 -8.62
C GLY A 192 19.39 6.42 -9.86
N ILE A 193 19.92 6.89 -10.96
CA ILE A 193 20.07 6.11 -12.20
C ILE A 193 21.57 5.90 -12.46
N GLU A 194 22.34 6.98 -12.35
CA GLU A 194 23.79 6.98 -12.59
C GLU A 194 24.48 8.07 -11.78
N ALA A 195 25.76 7.89 -11.51
CA ALA A 195 26.64 8.91 -10.99
C ALA A 195 27.56 9.41 -12.12
N LEU A 196 27.71 10.72 -12.21
CA LEU A 196 28.60 11.35 -13.17
C LEU A 196 29.81 11.97 -12.46
N ASN A 197 30.98 11.91 -13.10
CA ASN A 197 32.16 12.65 -12.66
C ASN A 197 32.02 14.15 -12.96
N ARG A 198 33.08 14.93 -12.63
CA ARG A 198 33.07 16.39 -12.85
C ARG A 198 33.03 16.80 -14.32
N ASP A 199 33.42 15.91 -15.20
CA ASP A 199 33.48 16.14 -16.65
C ASP A 199 32.16 15.71 -17.34
N GLY A 200 31.19 15.17 -16.57
CA GLY A 200 29.91 14.70 -17.06
C GLY A 200 29.93 13.29 -17.64
N GLU A 201 31.00 12.53 -17.43
CA GLU A 201 31.11 11.15 -17.85
C GLU A 201 30.52 10.21 -16.78
N VAL A 202 29.89 9.11 -17.21
CA VAL A 202 29.30 8.13 -16.30
C VAL A 202 30.40 7.41 -15.52
N GLU A 203 30.40 7.56 -14.20
CA GLU A 203 31.30 6.89 -13.28
C GLU A 203 30.70 5.58 -12.76
N GLU A 204 29.41 5.57 -12.51
CA GLU A 204 28.68 4.39 -12.01
C GLU A 204 27.24 4.38 -12.55
N ILE A 205 26.74 3.20 -12.94
CA ILE A 205 25.31 2.97 -13.24
C ILE A 205 24.73 2.15 -12.09
N PHE A 206 23.69 2.67 -11.44
CA PHE A 206 23.04 1.98 -10.34
C PHE A 206 22.15 0.84 -10.84
N SER A 207 22.13 -0.26 -10.11
CA SER A 207 21.31 -1.43 -10.39
C SER A 207 20.47 -1.77 -9.18
N TYR A 208 19.17 -1.99 -9.40
CA TYR A 208 18.21 -2.27 -8.35
C TYR A 208 17.56 -3.64 -8.56
N PRO A 209 17.42 -4.45 -7.50
CA PRO A 209 16.85 -5.78 -7.63
C PRO A 209 15.37 -5.72 -8.01
N VAL A 210 14.96 -6.67 -8.84
CA VAL A 210 13.57 -6.97 -9.15
C VAL A 210 13.24 -8.35 -8.60
N GLN A 211 12.20 -8.46 -7.79
CA GLN A 211 11.68 -9.74 -7.35
C GLN A 211 10.52 -10.12 -8.27
N GLU A 212 10.67 -11.19 -9.03
CA GLU A 212 9.66 -11.68 -9.95
C GLU A 212 8.70 -12.66 -9.26
N GLY A 213 7.49 -12.80 -9.81
CA GLY A 213 6.54 -13.84 -9.44
C GLY A 213 5.94 -13.69 -8.03
N ILE A 214 5.73 -12.46 -7.56
CA ILE A 214 5.01 -12.26 -6.28
C ILE A 214 3.51 -12.60 -6.39
N VAL A 215 2.95 -12.53 -7.57
CA VAL A 215 1.66 -13.09 -7.99
C VAL A 215 1.79 -13.65 -9.40
N LEU A 216 0.91 -14.59 -9.78
CA LEU A 216 0.82 -15.08 -11.14
C LEU A 216 0.33 -13.98 -12.10
N GLU A 217 0.72 -14.06 -13.38
CA GLU A 217 0.25 -13.11 -14.41
C GLU A 217 -1.29 -13.13 -14.52
N GLU A 218 -1.93 -14.28 -14.33
CA GLU A 218 -3.39 -14.41 -14.33
C GLU A 218 -4.03 -13.61 -13.20
N THR A 219 -3.46 -13.70 -11.97
CA THR A 219 -3.89 -12.89 -10.81
C THR A 219 -3.68 -11.41 -11.10
N SER A 220 -2.54 -11.03 -11.68
CA SER A 220 -2.23 -9.65 -12.07
C SER A 220 -3.24 -9.12 -13.08
N ALA A 221 -3.56 -9.90 -14.13
CA ALA A 221 -4.54 -9.52 -15.14
C ALA A 221 -5.94 -9.35 -14.54
N THR A 222 -6.35 -10.28 -13.67
CA THR A 222 -7.62 -10.22 -12.94
C THR A 222 -7.69 -8.98 -12.06
N MET A 223 -6.62 -8.66 -11.33
CA MET A 223 -6.56 -7.47 -10.49
C MET A 223 -6.62 -6.17 -11.31
N ARG A 224 -5.95 -6.09 -12.46
CA ARG A 224 -6.09 -4.94 -13.39
C ARG A 224 -7.54 -4.71 -13.77
N TYR A 225 -8.24 -5.79 -14.18
CA TYR A 225 -9.67 -5.72 -14.51
C TYR A 225 -10.52 -5.24 -13.34
N ILE A 226 -10.35 -5.84 -12.14
CA ILE A 226 -11.11 -5.44 -10.94
C ILE A 226 -10.87 -3.96 -10.61
N LEU A 227 -9.63 -3.49 -10.66
CA LEU A 227 -9.29 -2.10 -10.35
C LEU A 227 -9.80 -1.11 -11.40
N GLU A 228 -9.86 -1.50 -12.68
CA GLU A 228 -10.54 -0.73 -13.72
C GLU A 228 -12.02 -0.56 -13.38
N MET A 229 -12.71 -1.64 -12.95
CA MET A 229 -14.12 -1.58 -12.54
C MET A 229 -14.33 -0.72 -11.29
N VAL A 230 -13.39 -0.73 -10.32
CA VAL A 230 -13.44 0.19 -9.16
C VAL A 230 -13.45 1.65 -9.58
N VAL A 231 -12.72 2.01 -10.63
CA VAL A 231 -12.64 3.39 -11.13
C VAL A 231 -13.79 3.72 -12.07
N SER A 232 -14.19 2.82 -12.96
CA SER A 232 -15.27 3.08 -13.93
C SER A 232 -16.67 3.04 -13.31
N GLU A 233 -16.93 2.08 -12.44
CA GLU A 233 -18.28 1.82 -11.90
C GLU A 233 -18.38 2.04 -10.38
N GLY A 234 -17.24 2.01 -9.68
CA GLY A 234 -17.20 1.94 -8.23
C GLY A 234 -16.85 3.23 -7.50
N SER A 235 -16.32 3.04 -6.29
CA SER A 235 -15.94 4.10 -5.36
C SER A 235 -14.72 4.93 -5.81
N GLY A 236 -13.97 4.46 -6.80
CA GLY A 236 -12.77 5.11 -7.36
C GLY A 236 -13.04 6.15 -8.46
N ARG A 237 -14.30 6.45 -8.81
CA ARG A 237 -14.67 7.32 -9.95
C ARG A 237 -13.96 8.69 -9.97
N ASN A 238 -13.72 9.27 -8.79
CA ASN A 238 -13.03 10.56 -8.68
C ASN A 238 -11.53 10.48 -9.04
N GLY A 239 -10.97 9.27 -9.13
CA GLY A 239 -9.60 9.02 -9.55
C GLY A 239 -9.44 8.79 -11.06
N GLN A 240 -10.52 8.87 -11.84
CA GLN A 240 -10.46 8.64 -13.27
C GLN A 240 -9.64 9.73 -13.96
N VAL A 241 -8.66 9.31 -14.77
CA VAL A 241 -7.82 10.20 -15.58
C VAL A 241 -8.03 9.87 -17.05
N GLN A 242 -8.36 10.88 -17.86
CA GLN A 242 -8.61 10.71 -19.28
C GLN A 242 -7.36 10.13 -19.98
N GLY A 243 -7.54 9.04 -20.74
CA GLY A 243 -6.45 8.37 -21.47
C GLY A 243 -5.71 7.31 -20.66
N PHE A 244 -6.09 7.08 -19.40
CA PHE A 244 -5.58 6.00 -18.55
C PHE A 244 -6.70 5.04 -18.14
N ARG A 245 -6.33 3.78 -17.95
CA ARG A 245 -7.21 2.72 -17.43
C ARG A 245 -6.86 2.42 -15.99
#